data_25cc1b3d6542bb0c7709e3820fb20c16
#
_entry.id   25cc1b3d6542bb0c7709e3820fb20c16
#
_cell.length_a   1.000
_cell.length_b   1.000
_cell.length_c   1.000
_cell.angle_alpha   90.00
_cell.angle_beta   90.00
_cell.angle_gamma   90.00
#
_symmetry.space_group_name_H-M   'P 1'
#
loop_
_entity.id
_entity.type
_entity.pdbx_description
1 polymer ?
#
loop_
_entity_poly.entity_id
_entity_poly.type
_entity_poly.pdbx_seq_one_letter_code
_entity_poly.pdbx_strand_id
1 'polypeptide(L)'
;MIAQDFLRTVGADAALIFDPAAAFALSGLCFAEGCIVVRESGLTAVVPSGTAAVDGVALAIYGKVSFPHCTPPIDARCALLAPLLSGMRQVAVDFDAAPFWLSARFPELRWMDLSAQTQALRARKPASFDEGYARAAAVNRAAYAAVREALRPGMSGQELYACIARAEILEGGAPSAFTGDFLIGADTANITGFSDHRRAQPGDAVIVDLLSSQNGYHCDTTRTFFLGEPSAAQRAAYRAVLRALHAGERMLHPGARASEVYRAVSDSLISDGCGALVHHAGHCVGYRWFEYPDFVPGCDAPLTENMVVTLEPGLYFPGQFGVRFENNYRVTAHGPAVLFDKSEAIDDYIVDI
;
A
#
# COMPACT_ATOMS: atom_id res chain seq x y z
N MET A 1 -15.80 10.48 10.84
CA MET A 1 -16.63 9.62 11.73
C MET A 1 -16.51 10.20 13.13
N ILE A 2 -17.59 10.45 13.84
CA ILE A 2 -17.54 10.96 15.22
C ILE A 2 -17.14 9.78 16.12
N ALA A 3 -16.27 10.01 17.11
CA ALA A 3 -15.77 8.96 18.02
C ALA A 3 -16.90 8.12 18.65
N GLN A 4 -18.02 8.76 19.00
CA GLN A 4 -19.22 8.09 19.52
C GLN A 4 -19.86 7.10 18.56
N ASP A 5 -19.89 7.40 17.24
CA ASP A 5 -20.44 6.49 16.24
C ASP A 5 -19.54 5.28 16.07
N PHE A 6 -18.23 5.48 16.10
CA PHE A 6 -17.25 4.40 16.05
C PHE A 6 -17.41 3.45 17.25
N LEU A 7 -17.46 3.97 18.47
CA LEU A 7 -17.64 3.16 19.69
C LEU A 7 -18.98 2.40 19.72
N ARG A 8 -20.04 3.00 19.21
CA ARG A 8 -21.35 2.31 19.10
C ARG A 8 -21.30 1.10 18.16
N THR A 9 -20.56 1.19 17.06
CA THR A 9 -20.39 0.05 16.15
C THR A 9 -19.57 -1.08 16.75
N VAL A 10 -18.66 -0.74 17.68
CA VAL A 10 -17.80 -1.71 18.36
C VAL A 10 -18.44 -2.29 19.61
N GLY A 11 -19.32 -1.54 20.27
CA GLY A 11 -20.00 -1.97 21.53
C GLY A 11 -19.05 -2.02 22.73
N ALA A 12 -18.04 -1.14 22.79
CA ALA A 12 -17.03 -1.06 23.84
C ALA A 12 -17.05 0.31 24.54
N ASP A 13 -16.50 0.37 25.74
CA ASP A 13 -16.37 1.62 26.53
C ASP A 13 -15.31 2.54 25.90
N ALA A 14 -14.27 1.95 25.31
CA ALA A 14 -13.23 2.64 24.56
C ALA A 14 -12.65 1.73 23.47
N ALA A 15 -11.90 2.32 22.53
CA ALA A 15 -11.09 1.58 21.59
C ALA A 15 -9.64 2.09 21.58
N LEU A 16 -8.69 1.17 21.43
CA LEU A 16 -7.27 1.46 21.25
C LEU A 16 -6.88 1.04 19.83
N ILE A 17 -6.42 1.98 19.04
CA ILE A 17 -5.96 1.73 17.66
C ILE A 17 -4.44 1.84 17.63
N PHE A 18 -3.76 0.69 17.61
CA PHE A 18 -2.29 0.60 17.51
C PHE A 18 -1.80 0.54 16.08
N ASP A 19 -2.63 0.13 15.14
CA ASP A 19 -2.29 0.17 13.72
C ASP A 19 -2.10 1.62 13.24
N PRO A 20 -0.88 2.03 12.84
CA PRO A 20 -0.63 3.41 12.42
C PRO A 20 -1.46 3.83 11.20
N ALA A 21 -1.74 2.91 10.28
CA ALA A 21 -2.55 3.19 9.09
C ALA A 21 -4.03 3.42 9.43
N ALA A 22 -4.62 2.60 10.32
CA ALA A 22 -5.98 2.81 10.81
C ALA A 22 -6.09 4.07 11.67
N ALA A 23 -5.07 4.34 12.50
CA ALA A 23 -4.98 5.56 13.28
C ALA A 23 -4.95 6.80 12.37
N PHE A 24 -4.14 6.77 11.31
CA PHE A 24 -4.08 7.82 10.31
C PHE A 24 -5.42 7.99 9.57
N ALA A 25 -6.03 6.90 9.11
CA ALA A 25 -7.33 6.91 8.45
C ALA A 25 -8.44 7.54 9.31
N LEU A 26 -8.38 7.31 10.64
CA LEU A 26 -9.37 7.85 11.58
C LEU A 26 -9.12 9.32 11.93
N SER A 27 -7.85 9.71 12.13
CA SER A 27 -7.48 10.95 12.81
C SER A 27 -6.68 11.93 11.97
N GLY A 28 -6.09 11.48 10.85
CA GLY A 28 -5.09 12.24 10.10
C GLY A 28 -3.72 12.34 10.79
N LEU A 29 -3.55 11.73 11.98
CA LEU A 29 -2.30 11.77 12.73
C LEU A 29 -1.34 10.67 12.27
N CYS A 30 -0.17 11.05 11.79
CA CYS A 30 0.89 10.13 11.38
C CYS A 30 1.87 9.89 12.53
N PHE A 31 2.10 8.62 12.90
CA PHE A 31 3.10 8.21 13.88
C PHE A 31 3.58 6.79 13.59
N ALA A 32 4.83 6.48 13.99
CA ALA A 32 5.39 5.14 13.87
C ALA A 32 5.17 4.27 15.12
N GLU A 33 5.01 4.90 16.28
CA GLU A 33 4.83 4.24 17.58
C GLU A 33 3.76 4.97 18.40
N GLY A 34 2.90 4.20 19.07
CA GLY A 34 1.84 4.75 19.91
C GLY A 34 0.49 4.12 19.65
N CYS A 35 -0.57 4.80 20.04
CA CYS A 35 -1.94 4.42 19.71
C CYS A 35 -2.87 5.62 19.77
N ILE A 36 -4.03 5.52 19.13
CA ILE A 36 -5.18 6.40 19.34
C ILE A 36 -6.10 5.74 20.36
N VAL A 37 -6.44 6.46 21.40
CA VAL A 37 -7.51 6.12 22.37
C VAL A 37 -8.78 6.82 21.91
N VAL A 38 -9.78 6.05 21.53
CA VAL A 38 -11.12 6.53 21.16
C VAL A 38 -12.02 6.41 22.37
N ARG A 39 -12.62 7.53 22.82
CA ARG A 39 -13.59 7.61 23.91
C ARG A 39 -14.76 8.47 23.50
N GLU A 40 -15.86 8.43 24.23
CA GLU A 40 -17.00 9.34 24.01
C GLU A 40 -16.60 10.81 24.01
N SER A 41 -15.60 11.17 24.83
CA SER A 41 -15.05 12.53 24.93
C SER A 41 -14.19 12.96 23.72
N GLY A 42 -13.87 12.05 22.80
CA GLY A 42 -13.04 12.31 21.62
C GLY A 42 -11.80 11.42 21.48
N LEU A 43 -10.86 11.87 20.70
CA LEU A 43 -9.63 11.15 20.36
C LEU A 43 -8.45 11.66 21.19
N THR A 44 -7.69 10.74 21.76
CA THR A 44 -6.42 11.05 22.43
C THR A 44 -5.30 10.15 21.85
N ALA A 45 -4.26 10.75 21.31
CA ALA A 45 -3.10 10.02 20.83
C ALA A 45 -2.05 9.88 21.94
N VAL A 46 -1.68 8.66 22.27
CA VAL A 46 -0.56 8.33 23.16
C VAL A 46 0.66 8.06 22.29
N VAL A 47 1.52 9.06 22.13
CA VAL A 47 2.57 9.10 21.10
C VAL A 47 3.90 9.61 21.66
N PRO A 48 5.04 9.30 21.00
CA PRO A 48 6.34 9.82 21.41
C PRO A 48 6.47 11.32 21.17
N SER A 49 7.41 11.94 21.88
CA SER A 49 7.82 13.32 21.64
C SER A 49 8.25 13.54 20.18
N GLY A 50 7.89 14.69 19.63
CA GLY A 50 8.15 15.06 18.23
C GLY A 50 7.03 14.67 17.25
N THR A 51 5.95 14.02 17.72
CA THR A 51 4.75 13.78 16.89
C THR A 51 4.05 15.12 16.64
N ALA A 52 3.79 15.44 15.36
CA ALA A 52 3.09 16.66 14.97
C ALA A 52 1.60 16.56 15.39
N ALA A 53 1.06 17.66 15.91
CA ALA A 53 -0.35 17.72 16.29
C ALA A 53 -1.26 17.86 15.07
N VAL A 54 -2.48 17.34 15.20
CA VAL A 54 -3.57 17.54 14.22
C VAL A 54 -4.82 18.01 14.97
N ASP A 55 -5.68 18.76 14.29
CA ASP A 55 -6.91 19.29 14.88
C ASP A 55 -7.84 18.16 15.30
N GLY A 56 -8.48 18.32 16.46
CA GLY A 56 -9.44 17.36 16.99
C GLY A 56 -8.83 16.14 17.70
N VAL A 57 -7.51 16.05 17.81
CA VAL A 57 -6.83 14.96 18.52
C VAL A 57 -5.99 15.51 19.67
N ALA A 58 -6.33 15.14 20.89
CA ALA A 58 -5.51 15.46 22.07
C ALA A 58 -4.22 14.63 22.07
N LEU A 59 -3.11 15.21 22.49
CA LEU A 59 -1.82 14.50 22.56
C LEU A 59 -1.45 14.19 24.02
N ALA A 60 -1.20 12.91 24.32
CA ALA A 60 -0.56 12.42 25.52
C ALA A 60 0.86 11.96 25.13
N ILE A 61 1.87 12.76 25.46
CA ILE A 61 3.22 12.61 24.93
C ILE A 61 4.11 11.90 25.94
N TYR A 62 4.84 10.87 25.50
CA TYR A 62 5.92 10.25 26.26
C TYR A 62 7.29 10.54 25.65
N GLY A 63 8.33 10.65 26.51
CA GLY A 63 9.72 10.71 26.04
C GLY A 63 10.23 9.35 25.60
N LYS A 64 10.90 9.29 24.46
CA LYS A 64 11.60 8.05 24.03
C LYS A 64 12.81 7.76 24.92
N VAL A 65 13.54 8.79 25.27
CA VAL A 65 14.71 8.74 26.15
C VAL A 65 14.82 10.07 26.88
N SER A 66 14.97 10.05 28.20
CA SER A 66 15.31 11.23 28.99
C SER A 66 16.61 10.98 29.74
N PHE A 67 17.67 11.73 29.41
CA PHE A 67 18.92 11.66 30.16
C PHE A 67 18.84 12.51 31.44
N PRO A 68 19.41 12.05 32.56
CA PRO A 68 20.13 10.79 32.78
C PRO A 68 19.23 9.59 33.13
N HIS A 69 17.92 9.75 33.17
CA HIS A 69 16.98 8.70 33.54
C HIS A 69 16.20 8.26 32.31
N CYS A 70 16.15 6.94 32.07
CA CYS A 70 15.39 6.34 30.98
C CYS A 70 14.21 5.55 31.57
N THR A 71 12.99 6.02 31.35
CA THR A 71 11.79 5.23 31.61
C THR A 71 11.56 4.30 30.43
N PRO A 72 11.41 2.98 30.64
CA PRO A 72 11.07 2.07 29.55
C PRO A 72 9.85 2.59 28.76
N PRO A 73 9.85 2.59 27.43
CA PRO A 73 8.73 3.12 26.63
C PRO A 73 7.37 2.48 26.94
N ILE A 74 7.37 1.21 27.36
CA ILE A 74 6.16 0.49 27.81
C ILE A 74 5.61 1.12 29.07
N ASP A 75 6.43 1.37 30.09
CA ASP A 75 5.97 1.93 31.36
C ASP A 75 5.47 3.37 31.18
N ALA A 76 6.13 4.16 30.36
CA ALA A 76 5.70 5.51 30.00
C ALA A 76 4.33 5.50 29.29
N ARG A 77 4.11 4.57 28.34
CA ARG A 77 2.82 4.40 27.67
C ARG A 77 1.72 3.94 28.63
N CYS A 78 2.02 2.97 29.50
CA CYS A 78 1.08 2.49 30.52
C CYS A 78 0.66 3.61 31.48
N ALA A 79 1.60 4.46 31.92
CA ALA A 79 1.29 5.58 32.80
C ALA A 79 0.33 6.60 32.14
N LEU A 80 0.39 6.78 30.83
CA LEU A 80 -0.52 7.63 30.07
C LEU A 80 -1.86 6.95 29.76
N LEU A 81 -1.84 5.63 29.51
CA LEU A 81 -3.06 4.87 29.21
C LEU A 81 -3.93 4.65 30.47
N ALA A 82 -3.34 4.43 31.63
CA ALA A 82 -4.06 4.10 32.85
C ALA A 82 -5.17 5.12 33.19
N PRO A 83 -4.93 6.45 33.23
CA PRO A 83 -6.01 7.41 33.48
C PRO A 83 -7.04 7.48 32.36
N LEU A 84 -6.64 7.19 31.11
CA LEU A 84 -7.54 7.19 29.96
C LEU A 84 -8.49 5.99 29.96
N LEU A 85 -8.11 4.87 30.57
CA LEU A 85 -8.87 3.62 30.64
C LEU A 85 -9.54 3.41 32.02
N SER A 86 -9.35 4.35 32.95
CA SER A 86 -9.92 4.25 34.32
C SER A 86 -11.43 4.14 34.29
N GLY A 87 -11.97 3.17 35.03
CA GLY A 87 -13.40 2.91 35.13
C GLY A 87 -14.02 2.14 33.96
N MET A 88 -13.28 1.81 32.96
CA MET A 88 -13.74 1.01 31.81
C MET A 88 -13.73 -0.48 32.16
N ARG A 89 -14.57 -1.25 31.46
CA ARG A 89 -14.68 -2.70 31.62
C ARG A 89 -14.38 -3.44 30.31
N GLN A 90 -14.82 -2.88 29.18
CA GLN A 90 -14.68 -3.46 27.85
C GLN A 90 -13.94 -2.48 26.94
N VAL A 91 -12.78 -2.88 26.48
CA VAL A 91 -11.94 -2.06 25.59
C VAL A 91 -11.66 -2.85 24.32
N ALA A 92 -11.97 -2.26 23.18
CA ALA A 92 -11.69 -2.85 21.90
C ALA A 92 -10.26 -2.51 21.43
N VAL A 93 -9.58 -3.45 20.81
CA VAL A 93 -8.24 -3.25 20.27
C VAL A 93 -8.05 -4.10 19.01
N ASP A 94 -7.30 -3.59 18.05
CA ASP A 94 -6.91 -4.33 16.87
C ASP A 94 -5.92 -5.46 17.27
N PHE A 95 -6.38 -6.71 17.27
CA PHE A 95 -5.57 -7.85 17.70
C PHE A 95 -4.37 -8.12 16.79
N ASP A 96 -4.45 -7.72 15.50
CA ASP A 96 -3.34 -7.85 14.57
C ASP A 96 -2.19 -6.86 14.87
N ALA A 97 -2.50 -5.74 15.53
CA ALA A 97 -1.54 -4.69 15.84
C ALA A 97 -1.31 -4.47 17.34
N ALA A 98 -2.15 -5.05 18.20
CA ALA A 98 -2.08 -4.86 19.65
C ALA A 98 -0.79 -5.46 20.24
N PRO A 99 -0.04 -4.71 21.03
CA PRO A 99 1.15 -5.25 21.67
C PRO A 99 0.76 -6.22 22.79
N PHE A 100 1.46 -7.35 22.87
CA PHE A 100 1.18 -8.40 23.84
C PHE A 100 1.21 -7.96 25.32
N TRP A 101 2.02 -6.93 25.64
CA TRP A 101 2.09 -6.40 27.02
C TRP A 101 0.79 -5.76 27.50
N LEU A 102 -0.11 -5.39 26.60
CA LEU A 102 -1.32 -4.67 26.93
C LEU A 102 -2.21 -5.46 27.90
N SER A 103 -2.47 -6.72 27.60
CA SER A 103 -3.28 -7.59 28.48
C SER A 103 -2.61 -7.89 29.82
N ALA A 104 -1.27 -7.95 29.85
CA ALA A 104 -0.52 -8.17 31.09
C ALA A 104 -0.51 -6.93 32.00
N ARG A 105 -0.58 -5.73 31.43
CA ARG A 105 -0.56 -4.48 32.20
C ARG A 105 -1.95 -3.99 32.62
N PHE A 106 -2.99 -4.45 31.97
CA PHE A 106 -4.40 -4.11 32.27
C PHE A 106 -5.24 -5.40 32.34
N PRO A 107 -4.96 -6.29 33.32
CA PRO A 107 -5.60 -7.61 33.40
C PRO A 107 -7.08 -7.53 33.83
N GLU A 108 -7.53 -6.38 34.35
CA GLU A 108 -8.92 -6.13 34.74
C GLU A 108 -9.83 -5.83 33.56
N LEU A 109 -9.28 -5.48 32.40
CA LEU A 109 -10.04 -5.14 31.22
C LEU A 109 -10.40 -6.37 30.39
N ARG A 110 -11.62 -6.39 29.89
CA ARG A 110 -12.06 -7.32 28.86
C ARG A 110 -11.71 -6.74 27.50
N TRP A 111 -10.83 -7.43 26.79
CA TRP A 111 -10.40 -7.05 25.45
C TRP A 111 -11.36 -7.60 24.39
N MET A 112 -11.72 -6.76 23.42
CA MET A 112 -12.55 -7.12 22.27
C MET A 112 -11.78 -6.87 20.99
N ASP A 113 -11.94 -7.76 20.01
CA ASP A 113 -11.28 -7.59 18.72
C ASP A 113 -11.94 -6.51 17.86
N LEU A 114 -11.13 -5.68 17.27
CA LEU A 114 -11.53 -4.53 16.46
C LEU A 114 -10.91 -4.59 15.03
N SER A 115 -10.26 -5.72 14.69
CA SER A 115 -9.51 -5.87 13.44
C SER A 115 -10.38 -5.63 12.18
N ALA A 116 -11.62 -6.11 12.19
CA ALA A 116 -12.56 -5.88 11.09
C ALA A 116 -12.92 -4.39 10.91
N GLN A 117 -13.06 -3.64 12.01
CA GLN A 117 -13.37 -2.21 11.98
C GLN A 117 -12.17 -1.38 11.50
N THR A 118 -10.95 -1.74 11.91
CA THR A 118 -9.74 -1.07 11.42
C THR A 118 -9.50 -1.35 9.94
N GLN A 119 -9.79 -2.56 9.46
CA GLN A 119 -9.79 -2.85 8.02
C GLN A 119 -10.80 -1.98 7.27
N ALA A 120 -12.03 -1.87 7.78
CA ALA A 120 -13.06 -1.04 7.16
C ALA A 120 -12.70 0.47 7.15
N LEU A 121 -12.02 0.96 8.19
CA LEU A 121 -11.50 2.32 8.25
C LEU A 121 -10.48 2.57 7.13
N ARG A 122 -9.56 1.64 6.89
CA ARG A 122 -8.57 1.77 5.84
C ARG A 122 -9.15 1.62 4.44
N ALA A 123 -10.06 0.68 4.26
CA ALA A 123 -10.62 0.36 2.94
C ALA A 123 -11.30 1.56 2.29
N ARG A 124 -12.05 2.37 3.04
CA ARG A 124 -12.81 3.51 2.52
C ARG A 124 -12.04 4.81 2.66
N LYS A 125 -11.63 5.40 1.54
CA LYS A 125 -10.87 6.64 1.50
C LYS A 125 -11.80 7.86 1.34
N PRO A 126 -11.71 8.88 2.21
CA PRO A 126 -12.45 10.14 2.03
C PRO A 126 -11.99 10.87 0.76
N ALA A 127 -12.77 11.85 0.30
CA ALA A 127 -12.39 12.65 -0.88
C ALA A 127 -11.06 13.40 -0.69
N SER A 128 -10.75 13.83 0.54
CA SER A 128 -9.47 14.48 0.89
C SER A 128 -8.25 13.57 0.74
N PHE A 129 -8.46 12.26 0.62
CA PHE A 129 -7.38 11.30 0.40
C PHE A 129 -6.62 11.55 -0.90
N ASP A 130 -7.33 11.98 -1.97
CA ASP A 130 -6.74 12.08 -3.32
C ASP A 130 -5.60 13.11 -3.38
N GLU A 131 -5.69 14.21 -2.62
CA GLU A 131 -4.61 15.20 -2.55
C GLU A 131 -3.33 14.62 -1.91
N GLY A 132 -3.47 13.90 -0.81
CA GLY A 132 -2.35 13.22 -0.14
C GLY A 132 -1.76 12.11 -1.01
N TYR A 133 -2.63 11.31 -1.62
CA TYR A 133 -2.23 10.24 -2.55
C TYR A 133 -1.48 10.79 -3.77
N ALA A 134 -1.91 11.92 -4.34
CA ALA A 134 -1.26 12.54 -5.50
C ALA A 134 0.22 12.87 -5.23
N ARG A 135 0.58 13.19 -3.98
CA ARG A 135 1.98 13.41 -3.57
C ARG A 135 2.78 12.10 -3.53
N ALA A 136 2.22 11.01 -2.98
CA ALA A 136 2.87 9.69 -3.03
C ALA A 136 3.01 9.19 -4.48
N ALA A 137 1.99 9.43 -5.32
CA ALA A 137 2.05 9.12 -6.74
C ALA A 137 3.11 9.96 -7.50
N ALA A 138 3.39 11.20 -7.07
CA ALA A 138 4.47 12.00 -7.65
C ALA A 138 5.85 11.39 -7.38
N VAL A 139 6.05 10.74 -6.23
CA VAL A 139 7.28 10.02 -5.91
C VAL A 139 7.52 8.89 -6.93
N ASN A 140 6.52 8.05 -7.23
CA ASN A 140 6.65 6.98 -8.23
C ASN A 140 6.88 7.56 -9.64
N ARG A 141 6.24 8.68 -9.99
CA ARG A 141 6.50 9.34 -11.28
C ARG A 141 7.94 9.83 -11.41
N ALA A 142 8.49 10.44 -10.36
CA ALA A 142 9.90 10.86 -10.33
C ALA A 142 10.84 9.66 -10.46
N ALA A 143 10.54 8.55 -9.80
CA ALA A 143 11.28 7.31 -9.91
C ALA A 143 11.27 6.74 -11.34
N TYR A 144 10.11 6.68 -12.01
CA TYR A 144 10.03 6.24 -13.40
C TYR A 144 10.75 7.17 -14.38
N ALA A 145 10.75 8.48 -14.13
CA ALA A 145 11.56 9.41 -14.89
C ALA A 145 13.05 9.10 -14.74
N ALA A 146 13.51 8.82 -13.51
CA ALA A 146 14.90 8.42 -13.25
C ALA A 146 15.26 7.10 -13.94
N VAL A 147 14.34 6.13 -14.07
CA VAL A 147 14.57 4.91 -14.86
C VAL A 147 14.84 5.25 -16.32
N ARG A 148 14.00 6.10 -16.95
CA ARG A 148 14.20 6.50 -18.35
C ARG A 148 15.53 7.20 -18.60
N GLU A 149 15.99 8.02 -17.64
CA GLU A 149 17.26 8.75 -17.76
C GLU A 149 18.49 7.89 -17.49
N ALA A 150 18.37 6.90 -16.58
CA ALA A 150 19.51 6.15 -16.08
C ALA A 150 19.73 4.81 -16.77
N LEU A 151 18.64 4.12 -17.18
CA LEU A 151 18.71 2.75 -17.70
C LEU A 151 19.53 2.70 -19.00
N ARG A 152 20.56 1.87 -19.00
CA ARG A 152 21.48 1.69 -20.13
C ARG A 152 22.11 0.30 -20.11
N PRO A 153 22.65 -0.18 -21.24
CA PRO A 153 23.37 -1.45 -21.29
C PRO A 153 24.50 -1.51 -20.26
N GLY A 154 24.65 -2.65 -19.61
CA GLY A 154 25.65 -2.92 -18.57
C GLY A 154 25.28 -2.47 -17.17
N MET A 155 24.18 -1.72 -16.98
CA MET A 155 23.67 -1.31 -15.66
C MET A 155 23.17 -2.51 -14.86
N SER A 156 23.52 -2.59 -13.59
CA SER A 156 22.98 -3.60 -12.65
C SER A 156 21.67 -3.14 -12.02
N GLY A 157 20.91 -4.07 -11.44
CA GLY A 157 19.71 -3.74 -10.64
C GLY A 157 20.04 -2.84 -9.46
N GLN A 158 21.19 -3.02 -8.80
CA GLN A 158 21.62 -2.15 -7.70
C GLN A 158 21.91 -0.71 -8.15
N GLU A 159 22.56 -0.53 -9.32
CA GLU A 159 22.81 0.79 -9.89
C GLU A 159 21.50 1.48 -10.28
N LEU A 160 20.55 0.73 -10.85
CA LEU A 160 19.21 1.22 -11.17
C LEU A 160 18.44 1.62 -9.91
N TYR A 161 18.44 0.75 -8.90
CA TYR A 161 17.80 1.02 -7.61
C TYR A 161 18.35 2.29 -6.94
N ALA A 162 19.67 2.50 -6.96
CA ALA A 162 20.27 3.71 -6.39
C ALA A 162 19.78 5.00 -7.09
N CYS A 163 19.58 4.96 -8.41
CA CYS A 163 19.00 6.09 -9.15
C CYS A 163 17.54 6.33 -8.77
N ILE A 164 16.74 5.27 -8.65
CA ILE A 164 15.33 5.31 -8.26
C ILE A 164 15.20 5.86 -6.84
N ALA A 165 15.90 5.25 -5.87
CA ALA A 165 15.84 5.65 -4.46
C ALA A 165 16.26 7.12 -4.26
N ARG A 166 17.26 7.58 -5.01
CA ARG A 166 17.63 9.00 -5.01
C ARG A 166 16.50 9.89 -5.49
N ALA A 167 15.80 9.53 -6.57
CA ALA A 167 14.70 10.31 -7.11
C ALA A 167 13.51 10.33 -6.13
N GLU A 168 13.15 9.19 -5.54
CA GLU A 168 12.10 9.08 -4.54
C GLU A 168 12.34 9.98 -3.32
N ILE A 169 13.57 9.94 -2.76
CA ILE A 169 13.95 10.76 -1.60
C ILE A 169 13.90 12.25 -1.94
N LEU A 170 14.38 12.65 -3.12
CA LEU A 170 14.39 14.05 -3.54
C LEU A 170 12.98 14.59 -3.81
N GLU A 171 12.04 13.74 -4.22
CA GLU A 171 10.62 14.11 -4.39
C GLU A 171 9.86 14.13 -3.04
N GLY A 172 10.51 13.77 -1.95
CA GLY A 172 9.94 13.77 -0.59
C GLY A 172 9.29 12.46 -0.18
N GLY A 173 9.60 11.37 -0.86
CA GLY A 173 9.25 10.01 -0.44
C GLY A 173 9.90 9.65 0.90
N ALA A 174 9.19 8.86 1.70
CA ALA A 174 9.75 8.35 2.94
C ALA A 174 10.87 7.34 2.63
N PRO A 175 12.04 7.44 3.27
CA PRO A 175 13.09 6.45 3.11
C PRO A 175 12.59 5.05 3.49
N SER A 176 12.74 4.10 2.59
CA SER A 176 12.42 2.69 2.81
C SER A 176 13.66 1.83 2.56
N ALA A 177 13.78 0.75 3.30
CA ALA A 177 14.85 -0.23 3.08
C ALA A 177 14.61 -1.07 1.81
N PHE A 178 13.38 -1.13 1.34
CA PHE A 178 12.97 -1.84 0.13
C PHE A 178 11.71 -1.16 -0.43
N THR A 179 11.73 -0.84 -1.71
CA THR A 179 10.67 -0.04 -2.36
C THR A 179 10.00 -0.78 -3.52
N GLY A 180 10.13 -2.10 -3.64
CA GLY A 180 9.47 -2.91 -4.66
C GLY A 180 10.37 -3.91 -5.38
N ASP A 181 9.98 -4.32 -6.58
CA ASP A 181 10.69 -5.27 -7.42
C ASP A 181 11.52 -4.56 -8.50
N PHE A 182 12.76 -5.02 -8.68
CA PHE A 182 13.67 -4.51 -9.72
C PHE A 182 14.28 -5.67 -10.48
N LEU A 183 13.63 -6.07 -11.56
CA LEU A 183 13.96 -7.27 -12.33
C LEU A 183 14.43 -6.90 -13.73
N ILE A 184 15.50 -7.54 -14.20
CA ILE A 184 16.16 -7.26 -15.49
C ILE A 184 16.23 -8.52 -16.33
N GLY A 185 15.89 -8.44 -17.61
CA GLY A 185 16.02 -9.50 -18.60
C GLY A 185 15.27 -10.77 -18.21
N ALA A 186 15.94 -11.93 -18.19
CA ALA A 186 15.31 -13.20 -17.85
C ALA A 186 14.81 -13.28 -16.38
N ASP A 187 15.32 -12.43 -15.46
CA ASP A 187 14.84 -12.39 -14.09
C ASP A 187 13.44 -11.80 -14.00
N THR A 188 12.99 -11.00 -14.99
CA THR A 188 11.61 -10.50 -15.07
C THR A 188 10.57 -11.62 -15.18
N ALA A 189 11.00 -12.85 -15.51
CA ALA A 189 10.15 -14.03 -15.47
C ALA A 189 9.81 -14.50 -14.04
N ASN A 190 10.44 -13.94 -13.02
CA ASN A 190 10.05 -14.12 -11.63
C ASN A 190 8.95 -13.11 -11.29
N ILE A 191 8.02 -13.52 -10.40
CA ILE A 191 6.91 -12.65 -9.97
C ILE A 191 7.45 -11.49 -9.13
N THR A 192 8.43 -11.76 -8.28
CA THR A 192 9.03 -10.80 -7.35
C THR A 192 10.53 -11.02 -7.26
N GLY A 193 11.28 -9.98 -6.89
CA GLY A 193 12.70 -10.09 -6.62
C GLY A 193 13.52 -8.86 -6.98
N PHE A 194 14.84 -9.08 -6.94
CA PHE A 194 15.84 -8.07 -7.19
C PHE A 194 17.00 -8.65 -8.02
N SER A 195 17.28 -8.05 -9.19
CA SER A 195 18.38 -8.48 -10.09
C SER A 195 19.70 -7.82 -9.70
N ASP A 196 20.29 -8.23 -8.58
CA ASP A 196 21.52 -7.65 -8.05
C ASP A 196 22.76 -7.90 -8.93
N HIS A 197 22.86 -9.10 -9.50
CA HIS A 197 24.04 -9.54 -10.28
C HIS A 197 23.86 -9.45 -11.79
N ARG A 198 22.61 -9.37 -12.27
CA ARG A 198 22.34 -9.26 -13.70
C ARG A 198 22.65 -7.84 -14.20
N ARG A 199 23.23 -7.77 -15.39
CA ARG A 199 23.45 -6.51 -16.09
C ARG A 199 22.55 -6.41 -17.30
N ALA A 200 21.87 -5.27 -17.42
CA ALA A 200 20.94 -4.98 -18.49
C ALA A 200 21.62 -5.10 -19.86
N GLN A 201 20.95 -5.75 -20.79
CA GLN A 201 21.41 -5.93 -22.17
C GLN A 201 20.38 -5.34 -23.15
N PRO A 202 20.82 -4.94 -24.36
CA PRO A 202 19.88 -4.55 -25.41
C PRO A 202 18.84 -5.64 -25.67
N GLY A 203 17.56 -5.25 -25.70
CA GLY A 203 16.42 -6.14 -25.86
C GLY A 203 15.83 -6.69 -24.54
N ASP A 204 16.44 -6.40 -23.39
CA ASP A 204 15.90 -6.81 -22.10
C ASP A 204 14.60 -6.06 -21.76
N ALA A 205 13.63 -6.78 -21.20
CA ALA A 205 12.58 -6.19 -20.39
C ALA A 205 13.12 -5.88 -19.00
N VAL A 206 12.62 -4.80 -18.38
CA VAL A 206 12.97 -4.38 -17.02
C VAL A 206 11.68 -4.08 -16.28
N ILE A 207 11.33 -4.90 -15.30
CA ILE A 207 10.20 -4.65 -14.40
C ILE A 207 10.68 -3.77 -13.25
N VAL A 208 10.00 -2.66 -13.07
CA VAL A 208 10.18 -1.74 -11.96
C VAL A 208 8.82 -1.59 -11.26
N ASP A 209 8.74 -2.17 -10.09
CA ASP A 209 7.59 -2.11 -9.21
C ASP A 209 7.93 -1.22 -8.02
N LEU A 210 7.12 -0.22 -7.77
CA LEU A 210 7.43 0.86 -6.83
C LEU A 210 6.40 0.95 -5.72
N LEU A 211 6.86 0.67 -4.52
CA LEU A 211 6.14 0.84 -3.26
C LEU A 211 6.60 2.12 -2.58
N SER A 212 6.07 3.27 -2.95
CA SER A 212 6.44 4.52 -2.31
C SER A 212 5.43 4.99 -1.28
N SER A 213 5.89 5.81 -0.34
CA SER A 213 5.02 6.46 0.63
C SER A 213 5.44 7.91 0.90
N GLN A 214 4.44 8.75 1.17
CA GLN A 214 4.66 10.12 1.63
C GLN A 214 3.58 10.50 2.64
N ASN A 215 4.02 10.92 3.84
CA ASN A 215 3.13 11.41 4.90
C ASN A 215 1.94 10.48 5.23
N GLY A 216 2.17 9.15 5.23
CA GLY A 216 1.15 8.14 5.54
C GLY A 216 0.27 7.73 4.36
N TYR A 217 0.48 8.28 3.17
CA TYR A 217 -0.14 7.84 1.92
C TYR A 217 0.81 6.93 1.16
N HIS A 218 0.28 5.86 0.58
CA HIS A 218 1.04 4.82 -0.12
C HIS A 218 0.56 4.71 -1.56
N CYS A 219 1.51 4.65 -2.49
CA CYS A 219 1.30 4.41 -3.91
C CYS A 219 2.03 3.14 -4.31
N ASP A 220 1.36 2.28 -5.04
CA ASP A 220 1.86 0.99 -5.52
C ASP A 220 1.63 0.90 -7.02
N THR A 221 2.70 0.84 -7.80
CA THR A 221 2.59 0.80 -9.26
C THR A 221 3.74 0.04 -9.89
N THR A 222 3.46 -0.71 -10.96
CA THR A 222 4.47 -1.40 -11.75
C THR A 222 4.50 -0.90 -13.18
N ARG A 223 5.71 -0.72 -13.73
CA ARG A 223 5.94 -0.50 -15.16
C ARG A 223 7.01 -1.46 -15.67
N THR A 224 6.79 -1.96 -16.89
CA THR A 224 7.82 -2.71 -17.63
C THR A 224 8.45 -1.81 -18.68
N PHE A 225 9.73 -1.54 -18.53
CA PHE A 225 10.56 -0.84 -19.51
C PHE A 225 11.23 -1.84 -20.44
N PHE A 226 11.64 -1.37 -21.62
CA PHE A 226 12.39 -2.16 -22.61
C PHE A 226 13.66 -1.41 -23.00
N LEU A 227 14.79 -2.07 -22.90
CA LEU A 227 16.08 -1.48 -23.25
C LEU A 227 16.34 -1.68 -24.75
N GLY A 228 16.04 -0.68 -25.54
CA GLY A 228 15.94 -0.76 -27.00
C GLY A 228 14.60 -1.33 -27.46
N GLU A 229 14.51 -1.63 -28.76
CA GLU A 229 13.26 -2.10 -29.39
C GLU A 229 12.79 -3.46 -28.84
N PRO A 230 11.58 -3.56 -28.26
CA PRO A 230 11.05 -4.82 -27.75
C PRO A 230 10.74 -5.81 -28.88
N SER A 231 11.01 -7.07 -28.64
CA SER A 231 10.69 -8.16 -29.57
C SER A 231 9.18 -8.28 -29.81
N ALA A 232 8.81 -8.97 -30.90
CA ALA A 232 7.41 -9.25 -31.21
C ALA A 232 6.68 -9.99 -30.07
N ALA A 233 7.38 -10.90 -29.36
CA ALA A 233 6.87 -11.64 -28.23
C ALA A 233 6.60 -10.70 -27.01
N GLN A 234 7.55 -9.81 -26.70
CA GLN A 234 7.38 -8.82 -25.62
C GLN A 234 6.22 -7.86 -25.94
N ARG A 235 6.13 -7.35 -27.17
CA ARG A 235 4.99 -6.51 -27.58
C ARG A 235 3.65 -7.25 -27.51
N ALA A 236 3.61 -8.55 -27.85
CA ALA A 236 2.40 -9.37 -27.74
C ALA A 236 1.99 -9.57 -26.27
N ALA A 237 2.94 -9.89 -25.40
CA ALA A 237 2.73 -10.04 -23.96
C ALA A 237 2.24 -8.74 -23.33
N TYR A 238 2.88 -7.61 -23.64
CA TYR A 238 2.47 -6.29 -23.15
C TYR A 238 1.00 -5.98 -23.52
N ARG A 239 0.61 -6.21 -24.77
CA ARG A 239 -0.77 -6.02 -25.22
C ARG A 239 -1.76 -6.95 -24.50
N ALA A 240 -1.38 -8.21 -24.24
CA ALA A 240 -2.23 -9.14 -23.49
C ALA A 240 -2.41 -8.69 -22.03
N VAL A 241 -1.35 -8.22 -21.38
CA VAL A 241 -1.39 -7.64 -20.03
C VAL A 241 -2.34 -6.43 -19.99
N LEU A 242 -2.27 -5.50 -20.96
CA LEU A 242 -3.18 -4.35 -21.01
C LEU A 242 -4.64 -4.77 -21.24
N ARG A 243 -4.91 -5.77 -22.08
CA ARG A 243 -6.29 -6.28 -22.24
C ARG A 243 -6.83 -6.87 -20.92
N ALA A 244 -5.99 -7.58 -20.18
CA ALA A 244 -6.34 -8.12 -18.87
C ALA A 244 -6.57 -7.00 -17.83
N LEU A 245 -5.73 -5.93 -17.86
CA LEU A 245 -5.95 -4.73 -17.05
C LEU A 245 -7.33 -4.15 -17.32
N HIS A 246 -7.67 -3.90 -18.58
CA HIS A 246 -8.98 -3.35 -18.97
C HIS A 246 -10.14 -4.29 -18.65
N ALA A 247 -9.90 -5.63 -18.64
CA ALA A 247 -10.93 -6.59 -18.19
C ALA A 247 -11.20 -6.43 -16.69
N GLY A 248 -10.16 -6.27 -15.89
CA GLY A 248 -10.26 -5.96 -14.45
C GLY A 248 -10.94 -4.62 -14.20
N GLU A 249 -10.55 -3.55 -14.92
CA GLU A 249 -11.14 -2.20 -14.78
C GLU A 249 -12.68 -2.22 -14.90
N ARG A 250 -13.21 -2.97 -15.85
CA ARG A 250 -14.67 -3.09 -16.04
C ARG A 250 -15.40 -3.70 -14.85
N MET A 251 -14.67 -4.41 -13.97
CA MET A 251 -15.20 -5.01 -12.75
C MET A 251 -15.06 -4.10 -11.52
N LEU A 252 -14.36 -2.95 -11.62
CA LEU A 252 -14.17 -2.04 -10.49
C LEU A 252 -15.39 -1.13 -10.30
N HIS A 253 -16.46 -1.69 -9.74
CA HIS A 253 -17.67 -0.95 -9.37
C HIS A 253 -18.20 -1.42 -8.00
N PRO A 254 -18.96 -0.58 -7.28
CA PRO A 254 -19.55 -0.99 -6.01
C PRO A 254 -20.43 -2.25 -6.16
N GLY A 255 -20.25 -3.21 -5.26
CA GLY A 255 -20.96 -4.50 -5.27
C GLY A 255 -20.25 -5.63 -6.02
N ALA A 256 -19.29 -5.36 -6.89
CA ALA A 256 -18.46 -6.41 -7.49
C ALA A 256 -17.65 -7.13 -6.40
N ARG A 257 -17.43 -8.43 -6.55
CA ARG A 257 -16.61 -9.20 -5.62
C ARG A 257 -15.13 -9.20 -6.04
N ALA A 258 -14.24 -9.18 -5.09
CA ALA A 258 -12.79 -9.24 -5.33
C ALA A 258 -12.39 -10.47 -6.18
N SER A 259 -13.02 -11.63 -5.93
CA SER A 259 -12.81 -12.85 -6.73
C SER A 259 -13.30 -12.72 -8.19
N GLU A 260 -14.28 -11.86 -8.46
CA GLU A 260 -14.78 -11.61 -9.82
C GLU A 260 -13.81 -10.73 -10.61
N VAL A 261 -13.18 -9.76 -9.95
CA VAL A 261 -12.10 -8.95 -10.54
C VAL A 261 -10.93 -9.86 -10.94
N TYR A 262 -10.46 -10.73 -10.02
CA TYR A 262 -9.44 -11.73 -10.34
C TYR A 262 -9.80 -12.56 -11.55
N ARG A 263 -11.04 -13.10 -11.56
CA ARG A 263 -11.52 -13.95 -12.66
C ARG A 263 -11.50 -13.21 -13.99
N ALA A 264 -11.99 -11.98 -14.05
CA ALA A 264 -12.01 -11.19 -15.27
C ALA A 264 -10.60 -10.95 -15.85
N VAL A 265 -9.62 -10.66 -14.99
CA VAL A 265 -8.21 -10.52 -15.39
C VAL A 265 -7.66 -11.84 -15.91
N SER A 266 -7.83 -12.92 -15.15
CA SER A 266 -7.30 -14.24 -15.48
C SER A 266 -7.93 -14.81 -16.76
N ASP A 267 -9.27 -14.70 -16.93
CA ASP A 267 -9.98 -15.17 -18.12
C ASP A 267 -9.56 -14.42 -19.40
N SER A 268 -9.22 -13.13 -19.27
CA SER A 268 -8.66 -12.36 -20.38
C SER A 268 -7.33 -12.94 -20.86
N LEU A 269 -6.41 -13.26 -19.93
CA LEU A 269 -5.13 -13.89 -20.27
C LEU A 269 -5.30 -15.29 -20.86
N ILE A 270 -6.23 -16.08 -20.33
CA ILE A 270 -6.57 -17.41 -20.87
C ILE A 270 -7.09 -17.29 -22.30
N SER A 271 -7.96 -16.32 -22.57
CA SER A 271 -8.55 -16.09 -23.90
C SER A 271 -7.49 -15.69 -24.93
N ASP A 272 -6.42 -15.05 -24.49
CA ASP A 272 -5.25 -14.71 -25.33
C ASP A 272 -4.27 -15.90 -25.51
N GLY A 273 -4.57 -17.07 -24.94
CA GLY A 273 -3.71 -18.25 -24.97
C GLY A 273 -2.48 -18.19 -24.07
N CYS A 274 -2.47 -17.25 -23.11
CA CYS A 274 -1.32 -17.01 -22.23
C CYS A 274 -1.38 -17.80 -20.90
N GLY A 275 -2.47 -18.56 -20.66
CA GLY A 275 -2.70 -19.25 -19.38
C GLY A 275 -3.35 -18.35 -18.33
N ALA A 276 -3.58 -18.91 -17.14
CA ALA A 276 -4.19 -18.19 -16.03
C ALA A 276 -3.19 -17.25 -15.35
N LEU A 277 -3.70 -16.19 -14.72
CA LEU A 277 -2.89 -15.33 -13.84
C LEU A 277 -2.31 -16.16 -12.69
N VAL A 278 -1.03 -15.97 -12.39
CA VAL A 278 -0.27 -16.80 -11.44
C VAL A 278 -0.09 -16.17 -10.05
N HIS A 279 -0.55 -14.93 -9.89
CA HIS A 279 -0.59 -14.20 -8.61
C HIS A 279 -1.93 -13.49 -8.43
N HIS A 280 -2.11 -12.67 -7.40
CA HIS A 280 -3.32 -11.86 -7.23
C HIS A 280 -3.46 -10.85 -8.38
N ALA A 281 -4.69 -10.43 -8.68
CA ALA A 281 -4.93 -9.45 -9.74
C ALA A 281 -4.80 -7.99 -9.25
N GLY A 282 -4.62 -7.80 -7.95
CA GLY A 282 -4.53 -6.53 -7.26
C GLY A 282 -5.04 -6.64 -5.82
N HIS A 283 -5.05 -5.53 -5.12
CA HIS A 283 -5.48 -5.40 -3.72
C HIS A 283 -5.93 -3.96 -3.40
N CYS A 284 -6.48 -3.75 -2.23
CA CYS A 284 -6.64 -2.39 -1.73
C CYS A 284 -5.28 -1.79 -1.33
N VAL A 285 -5.16 -0.46 -1.47
CA VAL A 285 -3.93 0.31 -1.21
C VAL A 285 -4.29 1.69 -0.66
N GLY A 286 -3.34 2.36 -0.04
CA GLY A 286 -3.45 3.78 0.23
C GLY A 286 -2.97 4.23 1.60
N TYR A 287 -3.40 3.65 2.70
CA TYR A 287 -2.85 3.89 4.04
C TYR A 287 -1.79 2.84 4.42
N ARG A 288 -1.77 1.73 3.67
CA ARG A 288 -0.71 0.73 3.61
C ARG A 288 -0.48 0.36 2.15
N TRP A 289 0.64 -0.31 1.85
CA TRP A 289 0.87 -0.89 0.52
C TRP A 289 -0.12 -2.01 0.22
N PHE A 290 -0.37 -2.90 1.20
CA PHE A 290 -1.33 -3.99 1.09
C PHE A 290 -2.47 -3.80 2.09
N GLU A 291 -3.70 -3.71 1.59
CA GLU A 291 -4.93 -3.62 2.36
C GLU A 291 -5.97 -4.59 1.80
N TYR A 292 -6.80 -5.13 2.69
CA TYR A 292 -7.91 -6.00 2.29
C TYR A 292 -9.04 -5.19 1.61
N PRO A 293 -9.71 -5.77 0.57
CA PRO A 293 -9.56 -7.11 0.03
C PRO A 293 -8.44 -7.27 -1.00
N ASP A 294 -7.91 -8.50 -1.09
CA ASP A 294 -7.04 -8.94 -2.17
C ASP A 294 -7.89 -9.54 -3.31
N PHE A 295 -7.51 -9.29 -4.55
CA PHE A 295 -8.18 -9.86 -5.72
C PHE A 295 -7.57 -11.23 -6.03
N VAL A 296 -8.10 -12.24 -5.34
CA VAL A 296 -7.69 -13.65 -5.44
C VAL A 296 -8.89 -14.58 -5.56
N PRO A 297 -8.71 -15.83 -6.05
CA PRO A 297 -9.76 -16.82 -6.01
C PRO A 297 -10.31 -17.01 -4.59
N GLY A 298 -11.64 -17.00 -4.43
CA GLY A 298 -12.29 -17.24 -3.14
C GLY A 298 -12.40 -16.03 -2.22
N CYS A 299 -11.85 -14.87 -2.56
CA CYS A 299 -12.11 -13.62 -1.82
C CYS A 299 -13.43 -13.00 -2.31
N ASP A 300 -14.51 -13.27 -1.62
CA ASP A 300 -15.86 -12.78 -1.98
C ASP A 300 -16.24 -11.44 -1.33
N ALA A 301 -15.25 -10.72 -0.79
CA ALA A 301 -15.46 -9.38 -0.25
C ALA A 301 -16.00 -8.44 -1.34
N PRO A 302 -17.09 -7.70 -1.07
CA PRO A 302 -17.61 -6.75 -2.03
C PRO A 302 -16.75 -5.49 -2.08
N LEU A 303 -16.51 -4.98 -3.28
CA LEU A 303 -15.98 -3.63 -3.45
C LEU A 303 -17.02 -2.60 -3.01
N THR A 304 -16.58 -1.56 -2.35
CA THR A 304 -17.43 -0.45 -1.95
C THR A 304 -16.95 0.86 -2.56
N GLU A 305 -17.86 1.80 -2.69
CA GLU A 305 -17.50 3.13 -3.19
C GLU A 305 -16.42 3.79 -2.31
N ASN A 306 -15.50 4.46 -2.96
CA ASN A 306 -14.33 5.10 -2.37
C ASN A 306 -13.24 4.14 -1.84
N MET A 307 -13.26 2.87 -2.17
CA MET A 307 -12.06 2.05 -2.10
C MET A 307 -11.02 2.54 -3.11
N VAL A 308 -9.75 2.46 -2.74
CA VAL A 308 -8.61 2.64 -3.64
C VAL A 308 -7.91 1.30 -3.77
N VAL A 309 -7.74 0.86 -5.01
CA VAL A 309 -7.28 -0.49 -5.34
C VAL A 309 -6.20 -0.46 -6.41
N THR A 310 -5.36 -1.49 -6.45
CA THR A 310 -4.47 -1.78 -7.58
C THR A 310 -5.15 -2.72 -8.56
N LEU A 311 -4.69 -2.72 -9.81
CA LEU A 311 -4.81 -3.80 -10.79
C LEU A 311 -3.46 -4.00 -11.43
N GLU A 312 -2.95 -5.23 -11.41
CA GLU A 312 -1.56 -5.54 -11.72
C GLU A 312 -1.36 -6.83 -12.52
N PRO A 313 -2.08 -7.05 -13.62
CA PRO A 313 -1.86 -8.24 -14.44
C PRO A 313 -0.41 -8.37 -14.89
N GLY A 314 0.10 -9.61 -14.90
CA GLY A 314 1.43 -9.93 -15.36
C GLY A 314 1.49 -11.25 -16.15
N LEU A 315 2.46 -11.36 -17.02
CA LEU A 315 2.83 -12.57 -17.77
C LEU A 315 4.32 -12.85 -17.61
N TYR A 316 4.65 -14.09 -17.33
CA TYR A 316 6.01 -14.52 -17.00
C TYR A 316 6.37 -15.75 -17.81
N PHE A 317 7.44 -15.67 -18.60
CA PHE A 317 7.94 -16.72 -19.48
C PHE A 317 9.27 -17.24 -18.94
N PRO A 318 9.30 -18.36 -18.20
CA PRO A 318 10.50 -18.84 -17.52
C PRO A 318 11.74 -18.87 -18.39
N GLY A 319 12.82 -18.27 -17.91
CA GLY A 319 14.11 -18.19 -18.61
C GLY A 319 14.15 -17.22 -19.80
N GLN A 320 13.08 -16.50 -20.07
CA GLN A 320 13.00 -15.54 -21.17
C GLN A 320 12.77 -14.12 -20.66
N PHE A 321 11.54 -13.76 -20.32
CA PHE A 321 11.15 -12.44 -19.82
C PHE A 321 9.80 -12.47 -19.11
N GLY A 322 9.47 -11.40 -18.41
CA GLY A 322 8.13 -11.11 -17.89
C GLY A 322 7.70 -9.70 -18.23
N VAL A 323 6.40 -9.46 -18.11
CA VAL A 323 5.76 -8.15 -18.28
C VAL A 323 4.70 -8.01 -17.20
N ARG A 324 4.73 -6.92 -16.43
CA ARG A 324 3.67 -6.52 -15.50
C ARG A 324 3.35 -5.04 -15.72
N PHE A 325 2.09 -4.70 -15.65
CA PHE A 325 1.63 -3.33 -15.66
C PHE A 325 0.60 -3.16 -14.55
N GLU A 326 0.83 -2.19 -13.70
CA GLU A 326 -0.03 -1.95 -12.55
C GLU A 326 -0.45 -0.50 -12.45
N ASN A 327 -1.70 -0.29 -12.12
CA ASN A 327 -2.24 1.04 -11.88
C ASN A 327 -3.15 1.10 -10.66
N ASN A 328 -3.38 2.30 -10.14
CA ASN A 328 -4.24 2.53 -8.99
C ASN A 328 -5.53 3.22 -9.40
N TYR A 329 -6.63 2.76 -8.81
CA TYR A 329 -7.98 3.17 -9.14
C TYR A 329 -8.79 3.49 -7.88
N ARG A 330 -9.61 4.52 -7.96
CA ARG A 330 -10.71 4.71 -7.02
C ARG A 330 -11.95 4.05 -7.57
N VAL A 331 -12.60 3.22 -6.77
CA VAL A 331 -13.91 2.63 -7.08
C VAL A 331 -14.99 3.70 -6.91
N THR A 332 -15.73 4.01 -7.98
CA THR A 332 -16.83 4.99 -7.94
C THR A 332 -18.13 4.39 -8.49
N ALA A 333 -19.26 5.03 -8.21
CA ALA A 333 -20.56 4.64 -8.75
C ALA A 333 -20.63 4.69 -10.29
N HIS A 334 -19.72 5.42 -10.93
CA HIS A 334 -19.68 5.63 -12.39
C HIS A 334 -18.56 4.82 -13.09
N GLY A 335 -17.92 3.90 -12.38
CA GLY A 335 -16.75 3.14 -12.82
C GLY A 335 -15.46 3.60 -12.15
N PRO A 336 -14.31 2.99 -12.48
CA PRO A 336 -13.03 3.30 -11.86
C PRO A 336 -12.50 4.68 -12.28
N ALA A 337 -12.02 5.45 -11.32
CA ALA A 337 -11.25 6.65 -11.58
C ALA A 337 -9.76 6.33 -11.43
N VAL A 338 -8.97 6.51 -12.50
CA VAL A 338 -7.52 6.29 -12.48
C VAL A 338 -6.86 7.36 -11.60
N LEU A 339 -6.05 6.94 -10.64
CA LEU A 339 -5.39 7.83 -9.68
C LEU A 339 -3.91 8.09 -10.01
N PHE A 340 -3.28 7.25 -10.83
CA PHE A 340 -1.86 7.39 -11.13
C PHE A 340 -1.62 7.98 -12.52
N ASP A 341 -1.42 7.15 -13.54
CA ASP A 341 -1.06 7.55 -14.90
C ASP A 341 -1.86 6.74 -15.91
N LYS A 342 -2.33 7.41 -16.96
CA LYS A 342 -3.09 6.79 -18.05
C LYS A 342 -2.22 6.41 -19.25
N SER A 343 -0.90 6.67 -19.20
CA SER A 343 -0.02 6.27 -20.28
C SER A 343 0.16 4.76 -20.30
N GLU A 344 -0.36 4.12 -21.35
CA GLU A 344 -0.31 2.68 -21.58
C GLU A 344 0.42 2.33 -22.88
N ALA A 345 0.86 3.34 -23.65
CA ALA A 345 1.58 3.09 -24.89
C ALA A 345 2.93 2.47 -24.58
N ILE A 346 3.21 1.30 -25.20
CA ILE A 346 4.49 0.60 -24.99
C ILE A 346 5.69 1.49 -25.34
N ASP A 347 5.50 2.37 -26.31
CA ASP A 347 6.57 3.27 -26.78
C ASP A 347 7.01 4.27 -25.71
N ASP A 348 6.16 4.59 -24.73
CA ASP A 348 6.50 5.43 -23.56
C ASP A 348 7.46 4.73 -22.60
N TYR A 349 7.64 3.42 -22.73
CA TYR A 349 8.49 2.59 -21.88
C TYR A 349 9.69 1.98 -22.61
N ILE A 350 9.93 2.38 -23.87
CA ILE A 350 11.17 2.06 -24.58
C ILE A 350 12.23 3.07 -24.17
N VAL A 351 13.40 2.55 -23.77
CA VAL A 351 14.58 3.35 -23.47
C VAL A 351 15.57 3.14 -24.60
N ASP A 352 15.90 4.21 -25.32
CA ASP A 352 16.83 4.20 -26.44
C ASP A 352 18.26 3.83 -25.97
N ILE A 353 19.03 3.13 -26.85
CA ILE A 353 20.37 2.65 -26.56
C ILE A 353 21.39 3.18 -27.57
#